data_0cf98e83ec35fc9dc38fcd0479703e40
#
_entry.id   0cf98e83ec35fc9dc38fcd0479703e40
#
_cell.length_a   1.000
_cell.length_b   1.000
_cell.length_c   1.000
_cell.angle_alpha   90.00
_cell.angle_beta   90.00
_cell.angle_gamma   90.00
#
_symmetry.space_group_name_H-M   'P 1'
#
loop_
_entity.id
_entity.type
_entity.pdbx_description
1 polymer ?
#
loop_
_entity_poly.entity_id
_entity_poly.type
_entity_poly.pdbx_seq_one_letter_code
_entity_poly.pdbx_strand_id
1 'polypeptide(L)'
;HPRVRRQRQMCIRDSFLAMRGESNLDPLIEQALADEKEIYIPVCLPERQMGAGRLFSMSGFTKGPLGLRNLPAPYTMIAPEDLDLVLVPAVACGVDGTRLGMGAGYYDRYLERVSLEKRVSVLWDFQVMDSVPNGIYDKYISKIVTEKRIIITKRG
;
A
#
# COMPACT_ATOMS: atom_id res chain seq x y z
N HIS A 1 -18.70 26.63 12.48
CA HIS A 1 -17.27 26.60 12.23
C HIS A 1 -16.99 25.76 11.00
N PRO A 2 -16.31 26.29 9.97
CA PRO A 2 -15.84 25.43 8.90
C PRO A 2 -14.85 24.45 9.50
N ARG A 3 -15.19 23.15 9.47
CA ARG A 3 -14.20 22.13 9.70
C ARG A 3 -13.13 22.32 8.65
N VAL A 4 -11.96 22.80 9.07
CA VAL A 4 -10.75 22.77 8.25
C VAL A 4 -10.64 21.33 7.79
N ARG A 5 -10.77 21.08 6.48
CA ARG A 5 -10.52 19.76 5.90
C ARG A 5 -9.10 19.40 6.31
N ARG A 6 -8.98 18.48 7.26
CA ARG A 6 -7.68 17.92 7.63
C ARG A 6 -7.01 17.46 6.36
N GLN A 7 -5.78 17.86 6.19
CA GLN A 7 -4.96 17.47 5.05
C GLN A 7 -5.08 15.96 4.85
N ARG A 8 -5.23 15.57 3.59
CA ARG A 8 -5.53 14.19 3.19
C ARG A 8 -4.49 13.23 3.75
N GLN A 9 -4.96 12.24 4.47
CA GLN A 9 -4.16 11.14 4.97
C GLN A 9 -3.82 10.22 3.80
N MET A 10 -2.56 9.82 3.68
CA MET A 10 -2.10 8.91 2.66
C MET A 10 -1.45 7.70 3.34
N CYS A 11 -1.97 6.51 3.12
CA CYS A 11 -1.26 5.31 3.49
C CYS A 11 -0.31 4.94 2.37
N ILE A 12 0.94 5.29 2.53
CA ILE A 12 2.00 4.77 1.69
C ILE A 12 2.55 3.56 2.42
N ARG A 13 2.41 2.41 1.80
CA ARG A 13 3.13 1.26 2.24
C ARG A 13 4.58 1.44 1.84
N ASP A 14 5.45 1.55 2.82
CA ASP A 14 6.80 1.13 2.59
C ASP A 14 6.71 -0.28 1.99
N SER A 15 7.17 -0.39 0.74
CA SER A 15 7.34 -1.71 0.18
C SER A 15 8.08 -2.47 1.26
N PHE A 16 7.37 -3.31 1.97
CA PHE A 16 7.87 -4.22 2.97
C PHE A 16 9.20 -4.72 2.58
N LEU A 17 9.49 -4.51 1.39
CA LEU A 17 10.48 -5.17 0.65
C LEU A 17 10.69 -4.42 -0.62
N ALA A 18 11.73 -3.78 -0.70
CA ALA A 18 12.54 -3.98 -1.86
C ALA A 18 12.97 -5.46 -1.90
N MET A 19 12.03 -6.38 -2.00
CA MET A 19 12.33 -7.66 -2.60
C MET A 19 12.79 -7.34 -4.00
N ARG A 20 13.90 -7.94 -4.41
CA ARG A 20 14.52 -7.72 -5.71
C ARG A 20 13.43 -7.59 -6.77
N GLY A 21 13.20 -6.38 -7.29
CA GLY A 21 12.22 -6.10 -8.33
C GLY A 21 11.05 -5.18 -7.98
N GLU A 22 10.80 -4.84 -6.70
CA GLU A 22 9.77 -3.85 -6.35
C GLU A 22 10.27 -2.42 -6.53
N SER A 23 9.34 -1.51 -6.84
CA SER A 23 9.64 -0.08 -6.94
C SER A 23 10.03 0.49 -5.58
N ASN A 24 11.14 1.21 -5.48
CA ASN A 24 11.53 1.90 -4.27
C ASN A 24 10.63 3.12 -4.04
N LEU A 25 9.82 3.08 -3.00
CA LEU A 25 8.90 4.15 -2.62
C LEU A 25 9.48 5.12 -1.57
N ASP A 26 10.69 4.90 -1.07
CA ASP A 26 11.30 5.75 -0.04
C ASP A 26 11.30 7.24 -0.41
N PRO A 27 11.70 7.65 -1.63
CA PRO A 27 11.68 9.06 -2.00
C PRO A 27 10.28 9.68 -1.98
N LEU A 28 9.26 8.89 -2.34
CA LEU A 28 7.86 9.31 -2.28
C LEU A 28 7.40 9.50 -0.82
N ILE A 29 7.78 8.57 0.06
CA ILE A 29 7.45 8.63 1.49
C ILE A 29 8.13 9.84 2.13
N GLU A 30 9.42 10.06 1.86
CA GLU A 30 10.18 11.21 2.38
C GLU A 30 9.56 12.54 1.94
N GLN A 31 9.19 12.67 0.66
CA GLN A 31 8.52 13.85 0.15
C GLN A 31 7.15 14.05 0.80
N ALA A 32 6.37 12.99 0.95
CA ALA A 32 5.05 13.08 1.58
C ALA A 32 5.14 13.48 3.07
N LEU A 33 6.14 13.01 3.80
CA LEU A 33 6.41 13.44 5.17
C LEU A 33 6.85 14.92 5.21
N ALA A 34 7.69 15.37 4.27
CA ALA A 34 8.10 16.77 4.16
C ALA A 34 6.91 17.69 3.82
N ASP A 35 5.93 17.19 3.06
CA ASP A 35 4.67 17.87 2.74
C ASP A 35 3.62 17.75 3.87
N GLU A 36 4.03 17.35 5.07
CA GLU A 36 3.18 17.19 6.25
C GLU A 36 1.98 16.25 6.05
N LYS A 37 2.12 15.25 5.14
CA LYS A 37 1.12 14.19 5.00
C LYS A 37 1.22 13.19 6.15
N GLU A 38 0.08 12.67 6.57
CA GLU A 38 0.06 11.56 7.51
C GLU A 38 0.31 10.26 6.76
N ILE A 39 1.43 9.62 7.07
CA ILE A 39 1.87 8.37 6.45
C ILE A 39 1.68 7.22 7.42
N TYR A 40 1.16 6.13 6.90
CA TYR A 40 0.97 4.89 7.65
C TYR A 40 1.60 3.74 6.88
N ILE A 41 2.26 2.85 7.57
CA ILE A 41 2.84 1.65 6.99
C ILE A 41 2.24 0.41 7.65
N PRO A 42 2.23 -0.73 6.95
CA PRO A 42 1.71 -1.95 7.50
C PRO A 42 2.49 -2.41 8.73
N VAL A 43 1.75 -2.84 9.72
CA VAL A 43 2.28 -3.53 10.89
C VAL A 43 1.61 -4.88 11.04
N CYS A 44 2.40 -5.91 11.35
CA CYS A 44 1.89 -7.24 11.63
C CYS A 44 1.31 -7.25 13.05
N LEU A 45 0.08 -7.66 13.15
CA LEU A 45 -0.63 -7.86 14.40
C LEU A 45 -0.78 -9.36 14.70
N PRO A 46 -1.14 -9.76 15.94
CA PRO A 46 -1.45 -11.15 16.26
C PRO A 46 -2.48 -11.76 15.30
N GLU A 47 -2.55 -13.09 15.25
CA GLU A 47 -3.50 -13.85 14.44
C GLU A 47 -3.43 -13.57 12.92
N ARG A 48 -2.24 -13.27 12.42
CA ARG A 48 -2.00 -12.94 11.01
C ARG A 48 -2.82 -11.76 10.50
N GLN A 49 -3.18 -10.85 11.39
CA GLN A 49 -3.81 -9.61 11.02
C GLN A 49 -2.77 -8.56 10.60
N MET A 50 -3.21 -7.59 9.84
CA MET A 50 -2.41 -6.46 9.43
C MET A 50 -3.13 -5.17 9.81
N GLY A 51 -2.38 -4.23 10.34
CA GLY A 51 -2.86 -2.89 10.63
C GLY A 51 -2.03 -1.84 9.90
N ALA A 52 -2.39 -0.58 10.07
CA ALA A 52 -1.65 0.56 9.57
C ALA A 52 -1.14 1.40 10.75
N GLY A 53 0.16 1.41 10.97
CA GLY A 53 0.84 2.19 11.99
C GLY A 53 1.43 3.47 11.43
N ARG A 54 1.31 4.59 12.16
CA ARG A 54 1.80 5.88 11.71
C ARG A 54 3.31 5.93 11.65
N LEU A 55 3.83 6.38 10.52
CA LEU A 55 5.23 6.67 10.30
C LEU A 55 5.49 8.17 10.53
N PHE A 56 6.36 8.49 11.47
CA PHE A 56 6.75 9.88 11.76
C PHE A 56 8.06 10.29 11.09
N SER A 57 8.94 9.32 10.82
CA SER A 57 10.26 9.56 10.24
C SER A 57 10.80 8.28 9.59
N MET A 58 11.61 8.44 8.54
CA MET A 58 12.30 7.34 7.88
C MET A 58 13.46 6.74 8.69
N SER A 59 13.84 7.36 9.81
CA SER A 59 14.99 6.94 10.62
C SER A 59 14.66 5.99 11.78
N GLY A 60 13.38 5.71 12.04
CA GLY A 60 12.92 4.99 13.24
C GLY A 60 12.65 3.50 13.07
N PHE A 61 13.08 2.88 11.99
CA PHE A 61 12.81 1.47 11.73
C PHE A 61 13.68 0.52 12.54
N THR A 62 13.08 -0.58 12.98
CA THR A 62 13.79 -1.75 13.52
C THR A 62 13.90 -2.83 12.45
N LYS A 63 14.91 -3.70 12.57
CA LYS A 63 15.03 -4.87 11.70
C LYS A 63 14.08 -5.95 12.17
N GLY A 64 13.14 -6.31 11.31
CA GLY A 64 12.26 -7.45 11.50
C GLY A 64 12.83 -8.74 10.90
N PRO A 65 12.04 -9.82 10.93
CA PRO A 65 12.38 -11.08 10.26
C PRO A 65 12.71 -10.84 8.78
N LEU A 66 13.65 -11.58 8.24
CA LEU A 66 14.10 -11.48 6.84
C LEU A 66 14.68 -10.10 6.45
N GLY A 67 15.12 -9.30 7.42
CA GLY A 67 15.68 -7.98 7.16
C GLY A 67 14.65 -6.89 6.83
N LEU A 68 13.36 -7.17 7.08
CA LEU A 68 12.29 -6.22 6.86
C LEU A 68 12.38 -5.03 7.83
N ARG A 69 12.03 -3.86 7.32
CA ARG A 69 11.90 -2.66 8.17
C ARG A 69 10.54 -2.71 8.88
N ASN A 70 10.56 -2.64 10.20
CA ASN A 70 9.36 -2.59 11.02
C ASN A 70 9.30 -1.32 11.82
N LEU A 71 8.09 -0.84 12.10
CA LEU A 71 7.89 0.19 13.12
C LEU A 71 8.09 -0.42 14.51
N PRO A 72 8.75 0.32 15.43
CA PRO A 72 8.75 -0.08 16.82
C PRO A 72 7.37 0.13 17.46
N ALA A 73 6.95 -0.81 18.30
CA ALA A 73 5.78 -0.62 19.15
C ALA A 73 6.07 0.39 20.27
N PRO A 74 5.06 1.09 20.82
CA PRO A 74 3.64 1.01 20.46
C PRO A 74 3.32 1.77 19.16
N TYR A 75 2.28 1.34 18.44
CA TYR A 75 1.85 1.95 17.18
C TYR A 75 0.73 2.96 17.40
N THR A 76 0.78 4.10 16.68
CA THR A 76 -0.39 4.95 16.48
C THR A 76 -1.12 4.41 15.26
N MET A 77 -2.28 3.79 15.48
CA MET A 77 -3.03 3.08 14.45
C MET A 77 -4.12 3.94 13.82
N ILE A 78 -4.48 3.60 12.58
CA ILE A 78 -5.65 4.14 11.89
C ILE A 78 -6.50 2.98 11.37
N ALA A 79 -7.81 3.16 11.31
CA ALA A 79 -8.69 2.20 10.66
C ALA A 79 -8.50 2.23 9.13
N PRO A 80 -8.50 1.09 8.45
CA PRO A 80 -8.32 1.05 7.00
C PRO A 80 -9.33 1.90 6.23
N GLU A 81 -10.54 2.02 6.72
CA GLU A 81 -11.63 2.81 6.13
C GLU A 81 -11.31 4.31 6.09
N ASP A 82 -10.53 4.79 7.06
CA ASP A 82 -10.21 6.21 7.23
C ASP A 82 -9.02 6.66 6.37
N LEU A 83 -8.35 5.74 5.69
CA LEU A 83 -7.27 6.04 4.77
C LEU A 83 -7.82 6.67 3.48
N ASP A 84 -7.14 7.69 2.97
CA ASP A 84 -7.51 8.36 1.71
C ASP A 84 -6.96 7.62 0.50
N LEU A 85 -5.80 6.99 0.64
CA LEU A 85 -5.10 6.25 -0.41
C LEU A 85 -4.33 5.09 0.20
N VAL A 86 -4.36 3.95 -0.46
CA VAL A 86 -3.57 2.76 -0.09
C VAL A 86 -2.72 2.33 -1.26
N LEU A 87 -1.41 2.36 -1.09
CA LEU A 87 -0.48 1.76 -2.04
C LEU A 87 -0.39 0.27 -1.78
N VAL A 88 -0.84 -0.52 -2.73
CA VAL A 88 -0.96 -1.98 -2.61
C VAL A 88 0.17 -2.62 -3.40
N PRO A 89 1.03 -3.43 -2.77
CA PRO A 89 2.08 -4.13 -3.49
C PRO A 89 1.49 -5.24 -4.34
N ALA A 90 2.18 -5.53 -5.42
CA ALA A 90 1.84 -6.64 -6.29
C ALA A 90 3.09 -7.16 -6.99
N VAL A 91 3.06 -8.43 -7.34
CA VAL A 91 4.03 -9.05 -8.24
C VAL A 91 3.72 -8.67 -9.68
N ALA A 92 2.43 -8.60 -10.01
CA ALA A 92 1.91 -8.16 -11.29
C ALA A 92 0.48 -7.65 -11.15
N CYS A 93 0.02 -6.81 -12.06
CA CYS A 93 -1.36 -6.36 -12.15
C CYS A 93 -1.88 -6.45 -13.57
N GLY A 94 -3.17 -6.74 -13.69
CA GLY A 94 -3.90 -6.65 -14.95
C GLY A 94 -4.50 -5.27 -15.16
N VAL A 95 -4.57 -4.81 -16.43
CA VAL A 95 -5.29 -3.58 -16.78
C VAL A 95 -6.80 -3.68 -16.50
N ASP A 96 -7.28 -4.90 -16.28
CA ASP A 96 -8.64 -5.19 -15.82
C ASP A 96 -8.85 -5.00 -14.31
N GLY A 97 -7.78 -4.65 -13.56
CA GLY A 97 -7.80 -4.45 -12.12
C GLY A 97 -7.42 -5.68 -11.30
N THR A 98 -7.12 -6.81 -11.93
CA THR A 98 -6.66 -8.01 -11.23
C THR A 98 -5.26 -7.80 -10.65
N ARG A 99 -4.96 -8.43 -9.51
CA ARG A 99 -3.71 -8.29 -8.78
C ARG A 99 -3.16 -9.65 -8.38
N LEU A 100 -1.90 -9.90 -8.69
CA LEU A 100 -1.15 -11.03 -8.20
C LEU A 100 -0.31 -10.59 -7.00
N GLY A 101 -0.63 -11.09 -5.83
CA GLY A 101 0.14 -10.91 -4.59
C GLY A 101 1.13 -12.04 -4.36
N MET A 102 1.83 -12.00 -3.22
CA MET A 102 2.83 -13.01 -2.84
C MET A 102 2.24 -14.26 -2.15
N GLY A 103 0.92 -14.41 -2.13
CA GLY A 103 0.26 -15.64 -1.69
C GLY A 103 -0.07 -15.74 -0.20
N ALA A 104 0.34 -14.81 0.66
CA ALA A 104 0.08 -14.88 2.11
C ALA A 104 -1.32 -14.40 2.53
N GLY A 105 -2.09 -13.78 1.62
CA GLY A 105 -3.48 -13.34 1.85
C GLY A 105 -3.66 -12.19 2.85
N TYR A 106 -2.58 -11.58 3.36
CA TYR A 106 -2.66 -10.46 4.31
C TYR A 106 -3.40 -9.25 3.71
N TYR A 107 -3.08 -8.95 2.43
CA TYR A 107 -3.68 -7.81 1.74
C TYR A 107 -5.12 -8.02 1.38
N ASP A 108 -5.50 -9.20 0.95
CA ASP A 108 -6.87 -9.47 0.54
C ASP A 108 -7.83 -9.26 1.71
N ARG A 109 -7.46 -9.71 2.91
CA ARG A 109 -8.22 -9.43 4.13
C ARG A 109 -8.22 -7.95 4.52
N TYR A 110 -7.06 -7.29 4.45
CA TYR A 110 -6.94 -5.88 4.79
C TYR A 110 -7.76 -4.99 3.84
N LEU A 111 -7.69 -5.27 2.54
CA LEU A 111 -8.37 -4.52 1.50
C LEU A 111 -9.90 -4.71 1.50
N GLU A 112 -10.44 -5.69 2.22
CA GLU A 112 -11.90 -5.76 2.42
C GLU A 112 -12.46 -4.49 3.06
N ARG A 113 -11.67 -3.84 3.90
CA ARG A 113 -12.02 -2.63 4.63
C ARG A 113 -11.60 -1.34 3.91
N VAL A 114 -11.01 -1.42 2.74
CA VAL A 114 -10.58 -0.27 1.93
C VAL A 114 -11.42 -0.22 0.67
N SER A 115 -12.07 0.89 0.37
CA SER A 115 -12.85 1.03 -0.85
C SER A 115 -11.97 0.98 -2.10
N LEU A 116 -12.53 0.50 -3.22
CA LEU A 116 -11.77 0.20 -4.43
C LEU A 116 -11.04 1.44 -4.98
N GLU A 117 -11.70 2.58 -5.01
CA GLU A 117 -11.15 3.84 -5.55
C GLU A 117 -9.88 4.32 -4.82
N LYS A 118 -9.64 3.85 -3.60
CA LYS A 118 -8.48 4.19 -2.79
C LYS A 118 -7.28 3.26 -3.04
N ARG A 119 -7.45 2.16 -3.77
CA ARG A 119 -6.42 1.13 -3.97
C ARG A 119 -5.62 1.42 -5.22
N VAL A 120 -4.34 1.72 -5.05
CA VAL A 120 -3.38 2.02 -6.13
C VAL A 120 -2.19 1.09 -6.02
N SER A 121 -1.74 0.52 -7.12
CA SER A 121 -0.47 -0.21 -7.18
C SER A 121 0.58 0.58 -7.94
N VAL A 122 1.82 0.56 -7.45
CA VAL A 122 2.99 1.14 -8.11
C VAL A 122 3.89 0.01 -8.54
N LEU A 123 4.11 -0.13 -9.85
CA LEU A 123 4.79 -1.25 -10.48
C LEU A 123 5.73 -0.76 -11.58
N TRP A 124 6.65 -1.62 -11.99
CA TRP A 124 7.33 -1.45 -13.27
C TRP A 124 6.39 -1.80 -14.42
N ASP A 125 6.49 -1.11 -15.54
CA ASP A 125 5.54 -1.30 -16.66
C ASP A 125 5.55 -2.75 -17.21
N PHE A 126 6.67 -3.45 -17.13
CA PHE A 126 6.76 -4.86 -17.53
C PHE A 126 5.97 -5.83 -16.62
N GLN A 127 5.54 -5.40 -15.43
CA GLN A 127 4.71 -6.18 -14.51
C GLN A 127 3.21 -5.97 -14.79
N VAL A 128 2.86 -5.15 -15.77
CA VAL A 128 1.47 -4.89 -16.16
C VAL A 128 1.10 -5.80 -17.32
N MET A 129 -0.01 -6.51 -17.19
CA MET A 129 -0.54 -7.48 -18.14
C MET A 129 -1.99 -7.16 -18.49
N ASP A 130 -2.58 -7.85 -19.43
CA ASP A 130 -4.02 -7.72 -19.72
C ASP A 130 -4.85 -8.17 -18.54
N SER A 131 -4.47 -9.31 -17.94
CA SER A 131 -5.05 -9.87 -16.72
C SER A 131 -4.02 -10.75 -16.02
N VAL A 132 -4.20 -10.98 -14.73
CA VAL A 132 -3.41 -11.94 -13.95
C VAL A 132 -4.32 -12.95 -13.28
N PRO A 133 -3.81 -14.15 -12.91
CA PRO A 133 -4.57 -15.13 -12.16
C PRO A 133 -5.21 -14.50 -10.92
N ASN A 134 -6.49 -14.70 -10.72
CA ASN A 134 -7.29 -14.07 -9.68
C ASN A 134 -8.29 -15.06 -9.09
N GLY A 135 -8.25 -15.22 -7.78
CA GLY A 135 -9.17 -16.07 -7.03
C GLY A 135 -10.39 -15.29 -6.54
N ILE A 136 -11.36 -16.01 -5.99
CA ILE A 136 -12.62 -15.42 -5.49
C ILE A 136 -12.44 -14.47 -4.31
N TYR A 137 -11.34 -14.60 -3.56
CA TYR A 137 -11.03 -13.76 -2.40
C TYR A 137 -10.09 -12.61 -2.73
N ASP A 138 -9.47 -12.62 -3.92
CA ASP A 138 -8.51 -11.60 -4.32
C ASP A 138 -9.20 -10.25 -4.54
N LYS A 139 -8.53 -9.18 -4.12
CA LYS A 139 -9.07 -7.82 -4.21
C LYS A 139 -8.50 -7.08 -5.40
N TYR A 140 -9.36 -6.37 -6.10
CA TYR A 140 -9.02 -5.59 -7.28
C TYR A 140 -8.33 -4.26 -6.93
N ILE A 141 -7.63 -3.71 -7.91
CA ILE A 141 -6.94 -2.42 -7.88
C ILE A 141 -7.66 -1.46 -8.83
N SER A 142 -7.85 -0.22 -8.41
CA SER A 142 -8.51 0.80 -9.23
C SER A 142 -7.55 1.52 -10.17
N LYS A 143 -6.28 1.66 -9.76
CA LYS A 143 -5.28 2.43 -10.50
C LYS A 143 -3.91 1.78 -10.40
N ILE A 144 -3.19 1.77 -11.51
CA ILE A 144 -1.80 1.32 -11.59
C ILE A 144 -0.94 2.50 -12.05
N VAL A 145 0.16 2.73 -11.37
CA VAL A 145 1.17 3.74 -11.72
C VAL A 145 2.46 3.04 -12.05
N THR A 146 3.02 3.35 -13.21
CA THR A 146 4.32 2.83 -13.66
C THR A 146 5.26 3.97 -14.01
N GLU A 147 6.51 3.66 -14.31
CA GLU A 147 7.50 4.63 -14.79
C GLU A 147 7.16 5.22 -16.18
N LYS A 148 6.17 4.63 -16.87
CA LYS A 148 5.76 5.05 -18.21
C LYS A 148 4.38 5.65 -18.29
N ARG A 149 3.44 5.23 -17.43
CA ARG A 149 2.02 5.56 -17.57
C ARG A 149 1.22 5.41 -16.29
N ILE A 150 0.05 6.05 -16.28
CA ILE A 150 -1.00 5.84 -15.27
C ILE A 150 -2.15 5.12 -15.96
N ILE A 151 -2.60 4.02 -15.38
CA ILE A 151 -3.68 3.20 -15.88
C ILE A 151 -4.84 3.26 -14.90
N ILE A 152 -5.99 3.72 -15.36
CA ILE A 152 -7.25 3.53 -14.64
C ILE A 152 -7.77 2.17 -15.08
N THR A 153 -7.91 1.26 -14.15
CA THR A 153 -8.33 -0.10 -14.48
C THR A 153 -9.81 -0.15 -14.88
N LYS A 154 -10.23 -1.22 -15.51
CA LYS A 154 -11.65 -1.39 -15.88
C LYS A 154 -12.61 -1.45 -14.69
N ARG A 155 -12.08 -1.50 -13.48
CA ARG A 155 -12.86 -1.53 -12.23
C ARG A 155 -12.72 -0.24 -11.41
N GLY A 156 -11.83 0.63 -11.83
CA GLY A 156 -11.59 1.94 -11.21
C GLY A 156 -12.54 3.03 -11.70
#